data_bb34bf3232f91551a77d8067b04703c6
#
_entry.id   bb34bf3232f91551a77d8067b04703c6
#
_cell.length_a   1.000
_cell.length_b   1.000
_cell.length_c   1.000
_cell.angle_alpha   90.00
_cell.angle_beta   90.00
_cell.angle_gamma   90.00
#
_symmetry.space_group_name_H-M   'P 1'
#
loop_
_entity.id
_entity.type
_entity.pdbx_description
1 polymer ?
#
loop_
_entity_poly.entity_id
_entity_poly.type
_entity_poly.pdbx_seq_one_letter_code
_entity_poly.pdbx_strand_id
1 'polypeptide(L)'
;MTSPLKPAAHITRELYGFRDEASGMMMRFYTPSRRFDQWIAYAEGARASYRRYHVEQALALPVATQTSSAPVFAIVSDDSGKVWAGCYVNGPLGSVRDAYAPRELASEPVSASLASEWIEAALPDGVIELKGVWVDATAEHKSALADLMSRAFVHAMRLLGVRYAYCSAAEHAAPRWASSGAEELPGIIPARYPDDRYRTTMLTWDGKTAAGRATEDQRRLFEREFRTATGTEVPGTR
;
A
#
# COMPACT_ATOMS: atom_id res chain seq x y z
N MET A 1 5.42 33.84 2.79
CA MET A 1 5.14 33.35 4.16
C MET A 1 4.38 32.03 3.99
N THR A 2 5.09 30.94 4.01
CA THR A 2 4.56 29.58 3.88
C THR A 2 4.06 29.14 5.25
N SER A 3 2.76 28.87 5.37
CA SER A 3 2.15 28.34 6.58
C SER A 3 2.74 26.95 6.87
N PRO A 4 3.21 26.67 8.10
CA PRO A 4 3.72 25.35 8.44
C PRO A 4 2.59 24.32 8.32
N LEU A 5 2.89 23.19 7.65
CA LEU A 5 2.04 22.02 7.63
C LEU A 5 1.68 21.64 9.07
N LYS A 6 0.38 21.61 9.37
CA LYS A 6 -0.11 21.10 10.65
C LYS A 6 0.41 19.69 10.85
N PRO A 7 0.96 19.35 12.03
CA PRO A 7 1.34 17.98 12.36
C PRO A 7 0.11 17.08 12.20
N ALA A 8 0.35 15.89 11.65
CA ALA A 8 -0.68 14.87 11.42
C ALA A 8 -1.62 14.77 12.62
N ALA A 9 -2.89 15.02 12.40
CA ALA A 9 -3.92 14.89 13.42
C ALA A 9 -3.79 13.50 14.05
N HIS A 10 -3.73 13.45 15.36
CA HIS A 10 -3.81 12.21 16.12
C HIS A 10 -4.91 11.33 15.52
N ILE A 11 -4.53 10.14 15.04
CA ILE A 11 -5.45 9.13 14.55
C ILE A 11 -6.32 8.71 15.73
N THR A 12 -7.33 9.53 16.02
CA THR A 12 -8.26 9.31 17.11
C THR A 12 -9.34 8.35 16.65
N ARG A 13 -9.35 7.20 17.28
CA ARG A 13 -10.48 6.29 17.51
C ARG A 13 -11.27 5.70 16.34
N GLU A 14 -11.35 6.27 15.15
CA GLU A 14 -12.17 5.72 14.08
C GLU A 14 -11.33 4.99 13.05
N LEU A 15 -11.76 3.78 12.77
CA LEU A 15 -11.23 2.92 11.73
C LEU A 15 -11.56 3.55 10.39
N TYR A 16 -10.56 4.00 9.64
CA TYR A 16 -10.76 4.30 8.23
C TYR A 16 -11.12 2.99 7.54
N GLY A 17 -12.29 2.93 6.92
CA GLY A 17 -12.72 1.72 6.25
C GLY A 17 -13.93 1.97 5.35
N PHE A 18 -14.11 1.09 4.38
CA PHE A 18 -15.20 1.15 3.41
C PHE A 18 -15.48 -0.25 2.85
N ARG A 19 -16.66 -0.41 2.25
CA ARG A 19 -17.03 -1.61 1.50
C ARG A 19 -16.64 -1.42 0.03
N ASP A 20 -15.83 -2.35 -0.49
CA ASP A 20 -15.50 -2.40 -1.91
C ASP A 20 -16.69 -2.89 -2.72
N GLU A 21 -17.08 -2.13 -3.75
CA GLU A 21 -18.21 -2.46 -4.59
C GLU A 21 -18.02 -3.74 -5.40
N ALA A 22 -16.78 -3.95 -5.88
CA ALA A 22 -16.48 -5.04 -6.81
C ALA A 22 -16.42 -6.41 -6.12
N SER A 23 -15.93 -6.47 -4.89
CA SER A 23 -15.84 -7.72 -4.11
C SER A 23 -16.93 -7.86 -3.06
N GLY A 24 -17.61 -6.77 -2.69
CA GLY A 24 -18.56 -6.73 -1.59
C GLY A 24 -17.90 -6.82 -0.20
N MET A 25 -16.57 -6.85 -0.13
CA MET A 25 -15.83 -7.03 1.12
C MET A 25 -15.47 -5.70 1.78
N MET A 26 -15.15 -5.75 3.07
CA MET A 26 -14.77 -4.57 3.86
C MET A 26 -13.26 -4.40 3.89
N MET A 27 -12.76 -3.28 3.37
CA MET A 27 -11.39 -2.83 3.62
C MET A 27 -11.34 -1.96 4.86
N ARG A 28 -10.36 -2.21 5.73
CA ARG A 28 -10.13 -1.44 6.96
C ARG A 28 -8.65 -1.22 7.21
N PHE A 29 -8.32 0.02 7.63
CA PHE A 29 -6.98 0.40 8.03
C PHE A 29 -6.89 0.47 9.56
N TYR A 30 -5.83 -0.10 10.11
CA TYR A 30 -5.59 -0.21 11.54
C TYR A 30 -4.14 0.09 11.90
N THR A 31 -3.90 0.30 13.19
CA THR A 31 -2.56 0.15 13.78
C THR A 31 -2.51 -1.12 14.63
N PRO A 32 -1.38 -1.84 14.70
CA PRO A 32 -1.26 -3.05 15.51
C PRO A 32 -1.57 -2.82 16.99
N SER A 33 -1.25 -1.64 17.53
CA SER A 33 -1.55 -1.27 18.92
C SER A 33 -3.05 -1.23 19.24
N ARG A 34 -3.90 -1.02 18.23
CA ARG A 34 -5.36 -0.96 18.41
C ARG A 34 -6.07 -2.25 18.05
N ARG A 35 -5.54 -2.99 17.08
CA ARG A 35 -6.13 -4.23 16.57
C ARG A 35 -5.05 -5.27 16.33
N PHE A 36 -4.44 -5.70 17.42
CA PHE A 36 -3.39 -6.72 17.38
C PHE A 36 -3.89 -8.08 16.86
N ASP A 37 -5.14 -8.42 17.16
CA ASP A 37 -5.83 -9.58 16.61
C ASP A 37 -5.84 -9.58 15.07
N GLN A 38 -6.17 -8.43 14.48
CA GLN A 38 -6.22 -8.25 13.02
C GLN A 38 -4.81 -8.19 12.42
N TRP A 39 -3.84 -7.65 13.16
CA TRP A 39 -2.43 -7.70 12.74
C TRP A 39 -1.93 -9.15 12.62
N ILE A 40 -2.26 -10.00 13.58
CA ILE A 40 -1.91 -11.42 13.53
C ILE A 40 -2.58 -12.09 12.33
N ALA A 41 -3.87 -11.87 12.11
CA ALA A 41 -4.58 -12.43 10.95
C ALA A 41 -3.98 -11.98 9.62
N TYR A 42 -3.62 -10.69 9.50
CA TYR A 42 -2.90 -10.17 8.34
C TYR A 42 -1.55 -10.87 8.16
N ALA A 43 -0.74 -10.98 9.21
CA ALA A 43 0.60 -11.55 9.15
C ALA A 43 0.58 -13.05 8.81
N GLU A 44 -0.40 -13.79 9.30
CA GLU A 44 -0.61 -15.21 8.96
C GLU A 44 -0.96 -15.38 7.49
N GLY A 45 -1.90 -14.58 6.97
CA GLY A 45 -2.26 -14.57 5.55
C GLY A 45 -1.07 -14.19 4.66
N ALA A 46 -0.30 -13.19 5.03
CA ALA A 46 0.92 -12.80 4.32
C ALA A 46 1.94 -13.95 4.28
N ARG A 47 2.24 -14.58 5.44
CA ARG A 47 3.16 -15.73 5.51
C ARG A 47 2.68 -16.90 4.66
N ALA A 48 1.39 -17.23 4.72
CA ALA A 48 0.82 -18.31 3.93
C ALA A 48 0.92 -18.03 2.42
N SER A 49 0.62 -16.81 2.01
CA SER A 49 0.73 -16.38 0.61
C SER A 49 2.17 -16.42 0.10
N TYR A 50 3.11 -15.83 0.83
CA TYR A 50 4.53 -15.79 0.42
C TYR A 50 5.17 -17.19 0.40
N ARG A 51 4.81 -18.06 1.36
CA ARG A 51 5.23 -19.48 1.38
C ARG A 51 4.72 -20.23 0.15
N ARG A 52 3.49 -19.98 -0.28
CA ARG A 52 2.91 -20.62 -1.46
C ARG A 52 3.73 -20.38 -2.72
N TYR A 53 4.38 -19.22 -2.81
CA TYR A 53 5.22 -18.83 -3.96
C TYR A 53 6.71 -19.03 -3.71
N HIS A 54 7.09 -19.57 -2.55
CA HIS A 54 8.49 -19.78 -2.13
C HIS A 54 9.31 -18.48 -2.18
N VAL A 55 8.76 -17.42 -1.61
CA VAL A 55 9.36 -16.07 -1.55
C VAL A 55 9.32 -15.46 -0.14
N GLU A 56 9.35 -16.31 0.90
CA GLU A 56 9.27 -15.89 2.29
C GLU A 56 10.34 -14.87 2.67
N GLN A 57 11.50 -14.93 2.04
CA GLN A 57 12.61 -13.98 2.25
C GLN A 57 12.26 -12.53 1.83
N ALA A 58 11.25 -12.34 0.97
CA ALA A 58 10.75 -11.02 0.59
C ALA A 58 9.74 -10.44 1.59
N LEU A 59 9.26 -11.23 2.54
CA LEU A 59 8.28 -10.80 3.52
C LEU A 59 8.98 -10.21 4.75
N ALA A 60 9.27 -8.91 4.71
CA ALA A 60 9.76 -8.16 5.85
C ALA A 60 8.58 -7.69 6.70
N LEU A 61 8.14 -8.50 7.67
CA LEU A 61 7.13 -8.06 8.64
C LEU A 61 7.81 -7.30 9.78
N PRO A 62 7.38 -6.06 10.09
CA PRO A 62 7.88 -5.34 11.23
C PRO A 62 7.45 -6.05 12.53
N VAL A 63 8.30 -5.96 13.55
CA VAL A 63 7.93 -6.42 14.89
C VAL A 63 6.84 -5.47 15.39
N ALA A 64 5.63 -5.99 15.54
CA ALA A 64 4.53 -5.23 16.11
C ALA A 64 4.80 -5.02 17.62
N THR A 65 5.34 -3.88 17.96
CA THR A 65 5.42 -3.43 19.34
C THR A 65 4.20 -2.58 19.65
N GLN A 66 3.76 -2.55 20.89
CA GLN A 66 2.66 -1.69 21.34
C GLN A 66 3.05 -0.20 21.38
N THR A 67 4.20 0.16 20.83
CA THR A 67 4.74 1.52 20.82
C THR A 67 4.23 2.33 19.64
N SER A 68 4.29 3.64 19.76
CA SER A 68 3.71 4.65 18.85
C SER A 68 4.25 4.70 17.42
N SER A 69 5.27 3.91 17.09
CA SER A 69 5.87 3.79 15.75
C SER A 69 5.38 2.57 14.96
N ALA A 70 4.30 1.95 15.40
CA ALA A 70 3.75 0.79 14.71
C ALA A 70 3.20 1.18 13.33
N PRO A 71 3.45 0.38 12.30
CA PRO A 71 2.97 0.65 10.95
C PRO A 71 1.44 0.65 10.90
N VAL A 72 0.89 1.39 9.94
CA VAL A 72 -0.51 1.22 9.55
C VAL A 72 -0.59 -0.02 8.67
N PHE A 73 -1.62 -0.83 8.83
CA PHE A 73 -1.88 -1.95 7.95
C PHE A 73 -3.34 -1.95 7.49
N ALA A 74 -3.57 -2.52 6.34
CA ALA A 74 -4.90 -2.70 5.77
C ALA A 74 -5.21 -4.20 5.64
N ILE A 75 -6.45 -4.55 5.92
CA ILE A 75 -7.01 -5.87 5.63
C ILE A 75 -8.30 -5.74 4.86
N VAL A 76 -8.60 -6.75 4.07
CA VAL A 76 -9.91 -6.94 3.45
C VAL A 76 -10.53 -8.20 4.02
N SER A 77 -11.72 -8.07 4.58
CA SER A 77 -12.44 -9.17 5.21
C SER A 77 -13.88 -9.27 4.71
N ASP A 78 -14.40 -10.48 4.72
CA ASP A 78 -15.83 -10.73 4.51
C ASP A 78 -16.67 -10.45 5.78
N ASP A 79 -17.97 -10.67 5.70
CA ASP A 79 -18.90 -10.44 6.81
C ASP A 79 -18.74 -11.46 7.96
N SER A 80 -18.05 -12.58 7.73
CA SER A 80 -17.66 -13.52 8.79
C SER A 80 -16.43 -13.07 9.57
N GLY A 81 -15.71 -12.05 9.07
CA GLY A 81 -14.45 -11.56 9.61
C GLY A 81 -13.22 -12.31 9.10
N LYS A 82 -13.35 -13.23 8.16
CA LYS A 82 -12.21 -13.88 7.52
C LYS A 82 -11.46 -12.89 6.65
N VAL A 83 -10.13 -12.82 6.84
CA VAL A 83 -9.24 -11.93 6.08
C VAL A 83 -8.84 -12.62 4.77
N TRP A 84 -9.04 -11.92 3.65
CA TRP A 84 -8.80 -12.42 2.30
C TRP A 84 -7.67 -11.71 1.57
N ALA A 85 -7.29 -10.50 2.03
CA ALA A 85 -6.22 -9.71 1.44
C ALA A 85 -5.67 -8.73 2.47
N GLY A 86 -4.48 -8.20 2.23
CA GLY A 86 -3.94 -7.16 3.07
C GLY A 86 -2.58 -6.65 2.63
N CYS A 87 -2.16 -5.56 3.27
CA CYS A 87 -0.85 -4.95 3.12
C CYS A 87 -0.48 -4.18 4.40
N TYR A 88 0.78 -3.78 4.54
CA TYR A 88 1.15 -2.80 5.56
C TYR A 88 1.88 -1.62 4.94
N VAL A 89 1.88 -0.50 5.67
CA VAL A 89 2.51 0.74 5.28
C VAL A 89 3.76 0.94 6.12
N ASN A 90 4.91 0.97 5.45
CA ASN A 90 6.17 1.40 6.04
C ASN A 90 6.28 2.92 5.89
N GLY A 91 6.23 3.66 6.97
CA GLY A 91 6.30 5.12 6.94
C GLY A 91 5.17 5.83 7.70
N PRO A 92 5.05 7.17 7.57
CA PRO A 92 5.87 8.03 6.70
C PRO A 92 7.37 7.90 7.00
N LEU A 93 8.18 7.79 5.93
CA LEU A 93 9.62 7.59 6.08
C LEU A 93 10.31 8.85 6.60
N GLY A 94 11.21 8.68 7.55
CA GLY A 94 12.07 9.75 8.05
C GLY A 94 13.41 9.82 7.35
N SER A 95 13.81 8.74 6.68
CA SER A 95 15.11 8.59 6.02
C SER A 95 15.05 7.52 4.94
N VAL A 96 15.91 7.62 3.93
CA VAL A 96 16.12 6.55 2.93
C VAL A 96 16.54 5.24 3.58
N ARG A 97 17.22 5.29 4.75
CA ARG A 97 17.65 4.08 5.48
C ARG A 97 16.49 3.22 5.96
N ASP A 98 15.32 3.82 6.13
CA ASP A 98 14.10 3.14 6.56
C ASP A 98 13.39 2.42 5.40
N ALA A 99 13.80 2.70 4.15
CA ALA A 99 13.24 2.15 2.93
C ALA A 99 13.74 0.72 2.64
N TYR A 100 12.88 -0.10 2.04
CA TYR A 100 13.24 -1.44 1.58
C TYR A 100 13.67 -1.46 0.11
N ALA A 101 13.04 -0.66 -0.76
CA ALA A 101 13.27 -0.72 -2.20
C ALA A 101 14.76 -0.62 -2.63
N PRO A 102 15.62 0.26 -2.07
CA PRO A 102 17.02 0.30 -2.45
C PRO A 102 17.77 -1.02 -2.17
N ARG A 103 17.39 -1.72 -1.10
CA ARG A 103 17.97 -3.04 -0.75
C ARG A 103 17.45 -4.14 -1.67
N GLU A 104 16.19 -4.08 -2.06
CA GLU A 104 15.54 -5.04 -2.95
C GLU A 104 16.01 -4.89 -4.40
N LEU A 105 16.48 -3.70 -4.77
CA LEU A 105 17.06 -3.40 -6.07
C LEU A 105 18.60 -3.55 -6.11
N ALA A 106 19.23 -4.01 -5.03
CA ALA A 106 20.70 -3.99 -4.87
C ALA A 106 21.47 -4.86 -5.88
N SER A 107 20.82 -5.84 -6.54
CA SER A 107 21.45 -6.57 -7.64
C SER A 107 21.68 -5.70 -8.89
N GLU A 108 21.05 -4.52 -8.96
CA GLU A 108 21.22 -3.50 -9.99
C GLU A 108 21.59 -2.17 -9.31
N PRO A 109 22.89 -1.89 -9.10
CA PRO A 109 23.36 -0.75 -8.29
C PRO A 109 22.85 0.62 -8.77
N VAL A 110 22.70 0.80 -10.08
CA VAL A 110 22.15 2.04 -10.65
C VAL A 110 20.68 2.22 -10.20
N SER A 111 19.90 1.16 -10.25
CA SER A 111 18.49 1.17 -9.83
C SER A 111 18.36 1.43 -8.33
N ALA A 112 19.22 0.84 -7.52
CA ALA A 112 19.26 1.10 -6.07
C ALA A 112 19.60 2.58 -5.76
N SER A 113 20.51 3.20 -6.52
CA SER A 113 20.85 4.63 -6.39
C SER A 113 19.67 5.51 -6.79
N LEU A 114 19.08 5.28 -7.96
CA LEU A 114 17.91 6.02 -8.44
C LEU A 114 16.72 5.93 -7.47
N ALA A 115 16.46 4.74 -6.92
CA ALA A 115 15.43 4.57 -5.90
C ALA A 115 15.73 5.40 -4.64
N SER A 116 16.98 5.39 -4.18
CA SER A 116 17.41 6.16 -3.02
C SER A 116 17.26 7.66 -3.25
N GLU A 117 17.70 8.16 -4.40
CA GLU A 117 17.62 9.57 -4.79
C GLU A 117 16.17 10.05 -4.88
N TRP A 118 15.30 9.24 -5.49
CA TRP A 118 13.88 9.55 -5.58
C TRP A 118 13.22 9.61 -4.20
N ILE A 119 13.50 8.64 -3.33
CA ILE A 119 12.96 8.62 -1.96
C ILE A 119 13.44 9.84 -1.19
N GLU A 120 14.75 10.17 -1.24
CA GLU A 120 15.33 11.36 -0.59
C GLU A 120 14.60 12.64 -1.03
N ALA A 121 14.38 12.80 -2.33
CA ALA A 121 13.66 13.94 -2.88
C ALA A 121 12.19 14.00 -2.45
N ALA A 122 11.57 12.86 -2.17
CA ALA A 122 10.17 12.76 -1.76
C ALA A 122 9.94 12.98 -0.24
N LEU A 123 10.97 12.80 0.60
CA LEU A 123 10.87 12.92 2.07
C LEU A 123 10.19 14.23 2.54
N PRO A 124 10.52 15.43 2.00
CA PRO A 124 9.94 16.68 2.47
C PRO A 124 8.42 16.78 2.28
N ASP A 125 7.88 16.13 1.25
CA ASP A 125 6.45 16.12 0.92
C ASP A 125 5.70 14.92 1.57
N GLY A 126 6.43 14.06 2.28
CA GLY A 126 5.95 12.83 2.87
C GLY A 126 5.86 11.68 1.87
N VAL A 127 6.47 10.56 2.22
CA VAL A 127 6.53 9.34 1.41
C VAL A 127 6.31 8.10 2.26
N ILE A 128 5.58 7.14 1.71
CA ILE A 128 5.31 5.83 2.31
C ILE A 128 5.66 4.71 1.33
N GLU A 129 6.02 3.57 1.87
CA GLU A 129 6.25 2.33 1.12
C GLU A 129 5.19 1.29 1.52
N LEU A 130 4.47 0.72 0.57
CA LEU A 130 3.57 -0.39 0.86
C LEU A 130 4.29 -1.71 0.64
N LYS A 131 4.13 -2.58 1.64
CA LYS A 131 4.82 -3.87 1.72
C LYS A 131 3.86 -4.99 2.10
N GLY A 132 4.34 -6.22 1.89
CA GLY A 132 3.62 -7.41 2.32
C GLY A 132 2.21 -7.51 1.73
N VAL A 133 2.03 -7.06 0.49
CA VAL A 133 0.74 -7.13 -0.20
C VAL A 133 0.44 -8.57 -0.58
N TRP A 134 -0.74 -9.03 -0.23
CA TRP A 134 -1.20 -10.38 -0.57
C TRP A 134 -2.70 -10.43 -0.80
N VAL A 135 -3.13 -11.41 -1.59
CA VAL A 135 -4.51 -11.82 -1.78
C VAL A 135 -4.55 -13.34 -1.64
N ASP A 136 -5.51 -13.86 -0.88
CA ASP A 136 -5.68 -15.30 -0.71
C ASP A 136 -5.98 -15.96 -2.07
N ALA A 137 -5.19 -16.97 -2.39
CA ALA A 137 -5.31 -17.68 -3.67
C ALA A 137 -6.63 -18.45 -3.82
N THR A 138 -7.35 -18.67 -2.72
CA THR A 138 -8.66 -19.34 -2.71
C THR A 138 -9.83 -18.37 -2.74
N ALA A 139 -9.56 -17.04 -2.70
CA ALA A 139 -10.62 -16.04 -2.74
C ALA A 139 -11.42 -16.12 -4.05
N GLU A 140 -12.73 -16.01 -3.96
CA GLU A 140 -13.63 -16.06 -5.11
C GLU A 140 -13.40 -14.82 -6.03
N HIS A 141 -13.19 -13.64 -5.45
CA HIS A 141 -13.06 -12.37 -6.16
C HIS A 141 -11.59 -11.88 -6.26
N LYS A 142 -10.63 -12.79 -6.54
CA LYS A 142 -9.20 -12.48 -6.53
C LYS A 142 -8.81 -11.25 -7.36
N SER A 143 -9.39 -11.08 -8.55
CA SER A 143 -9.07 -9.94 -9.41
C SER A 143 -9.53 -8.63 -8.77
N ALA A 144 -10.78 -8.57 -8.28
CA ALA A 144 -11.30 -7.40 -7.60
C ALA A 144 -10.49 -7.05 -6.34
N LEU A 145 -10.11 -8.07 -5.55
CA LEU A 145 -9.27 -7.88 -4.37
C LEU A 145 -7.88 -7.36 -4.71
N ALA A 146 -7.28 -7.83 -5.80
CA ALA A 146 -5.98 -7.34 -6.23
C ALA A 146 -6.08 -5.89 -6.77
N ASP A 147 -7.18 -5.52 -7.44
CA ASP A 147 -7.47 -4.16 -7.85
C ASP A 147 -7.71 -3.25 -6.64
N LEU A 148 -8.41 -3.75 -5.62
CA LEU A 148 -8.58 -3.05 -4.35
C LEU A 148 -7.24 -2.83 -3.64
N MET A 149 -6.32 -3.83 -3.65
CA MET A 149 -4.99 -3.66 -3.09
C MET A 149 -4.20 -2.57 -3.81
N SER A 150 -4.37 -2.38 -5.12
CA SER A 150 -3.72 -1.29 -5.82
C SER A 150 -4.26 0.09 -5.41
N ARG A 151 -5.56 0.21 -5.10
CA ARG A 151 -6.16 1.43 -4.53
C ARG A 151 -5.72 1.70 -3.08
N ALA A 152 -5.32 0.66 -2.34
CA ALA A 152 -4.84 0.82 -0.97
C ALA A 152 -3.69 1.84 -0.85
N PHE A 153 -2.84 1.97 -1.88
CA PHE A 153 -1.78 2.98 -1.94
C PHE A 153 -2.34 4.40 -1.88
N VAL A 154 -3.37 4.68 -2.68
CA VAL A 154 -4.00 6.01 -2.74
C VAL A 154 -4.75 6.31 -1.45
N HIS A 155 -5.43 5.32 -0.88
CA HIS A 155 -6.08 5.45 0.43
C HIS A 155 -5.08 5.70 1.55
N ALA A 156 -3.97 4.97 1.57
CA ALA A 156 -2.92 5.15 2.57
C ALA A 156 -2.28 6.54 2.51
N MET A 157 -1.98 7.04 1.30
CA MET A 157 -1.47 8.41 1.13
C MET A 157 -2.43 9.44 1.72
N ARG A 158 -3.72 9.33 1.44
CA ARG A 158 -4.73 10.26 1.96
C ARG A 158 -4.89 10.13 3.47
N LEU A 159 -4.95 8.91 3.99
CA LEU A 159 -5.07 8.64 5.41
C LEU A 159 -3.91 9.25 6.21
N LEU A 160 -2.69 9.17 5.69
CA LEU A 160 -1.48 9.63 6.36
C LEU A 160 -1.10 11.07 6.00
N GLY A 161 -1.81 11.71 5.06
CA GLY A 161 -1.54 13.08 4.63
C GLY A 161 -0.19 13.24 3.93
N VAL A 162 0.28 12.21 3.22
CA VAL A 162 1.53 12.22 2.46
C VAL A 162 1.27 12.37 0.97
N ARG A 163 2.23 12.92 0.25
CA ARG A 163 2.12 13.12 -1.18
C ARG A 163 2.50 11.89 -1.98
N TYR A 164 3.51 11.13 -1.54
CA TYR A 164 4.07 10.04 -2.33
C TYR A 164 3.85 8.68 -1.67
N ALA A 165 3.60 7.69 -2.51
CA ALA A 165 3.69 6.28 -2.15
C ALA A 165 4.51 5.54 -3.20
N TYR A 166 5.12 4.42 -2.80
CA TYR A 166 5.81 3.54 -3.72
C TYR A 166 5.77 2.08 -3.23
N CYS A 167 6.12 1.18 -4.13
CA CYS A 167 6.48 -0.19 -3.81
C CYS A 167 7.53 -0.71 -4.79
N SER A 168 8.28 -1.69 -4.36
CA SER A 168 8.97 -2.62 -5.25
C SER A 168 8.03 -3.77 -5.60
N ALA A 169 7.90 -4.09 -6.87
CA ALA A 169 7.01 -5.13 -7.35
C ALA A 169 7.60 -5.88 -8.55
N ALA A 170 7.25 -7.15 -8.67
CA ALA A 170 7.60 -7.90 -9.86
C ALA A 170 6.93 -7.31 -11.11
N GLU A 171 7.64 -7.28 -12.23
CA GLU A 171 7.16 -6.67 -13.49
C GLU A 171 5.77 -7.15 -13.92
N HIS A 172 5.45 -8.43 -13.71
CA HIS A 172 4.14 -8.97 -14.07
C HIS A 172 2.98 -8.34 -13.26
N ALA A 173 3.27 -7.74 -12.12
CA ALA A 173 2.27 -7.05 -11.29
C ALA A 173 2.16 -5.55 -11.65
N ALA A 174 3.13 -4.97 -12.35
CA ALA A 174 3.18 -3.54 -12.67
C ALA A 174 1.91 -3.01 -13.38
N PRO A 175 1.31 -3.71 -14.37
CA PRO A 175 0.07 -3.23 -15.00
C PRO A 175 -1.08 -3.04 -14.03
N ARG A 176 -1.16 -3.87 -12.99
CA ARG A 176 -2.21 -3.76 -11.96
C ARG A 176 -2.00 -2.53 -11.08
N TRP A 177 -0.77 -2.27 -10.69
CA TRP A 177 -0.45 -1.07 -9.93
C TRP A 177 -0.63 0.20 -10.77
N ALA A 178 -0.26 0.17 -12.05
CA ALA A 178 -0.49 1.26 -12.99
C ALA A 178 -1.99 1.59 -13.14
N SER A 179 -2.89 0.60 -13.02
CA SER A 179 -4.33 0.85 -13.10
C SER A 179 -4.84 1.83 -12.04
N SER A 180 -4.21 1.91 -10.87
CA SER A 180 -4.53 2.86 -9.81
C SER A 180 -3.71 4.15 -9.86
N GLY A 181 -2.97 4.38 -10.96
CA GLY A 181 -2.23 5.60 -11.22
C GLY A 181 -0.76 5.57 -10.84
N ALA A 182 -0.17 4.37 -10.66
CA ALA A 182 1.26 4.22 -10.50
C ALA A 182 2.01 4.44 -11.82
N GLU A 183 3.27 4.86 -11.70
CA GLU A 183 4.24 4.89 -12.78
C GLU A 183 5.50 4.14 -12.36
N GLU A 184 6.12 3.47 -13.31
CA GLU A 184 7.47 2.95 -13.08
C GLU A 184 8.45 4.10 -12.93
N LEU A 185 9.34 4.01 -11.95
CA LEU A 185 10.38 5.02 -11.78
C LEU A 185 11.33 4.98 -12.99
N PRO A 186 11.47 6.10 -13.73
CA PRO A 186 12.30 6.11 -14.94
C PRO A 186 13.76 5.74 -14.66
N GLY A 187 14.34 4.95 -15.56
CA GLY A 187 15.74 4.52 -15.48
C GLY A 187 16.00 3.30 -14.59
N ILE A 188 14.99 2.77 -13.92
CA ILE A 188 15.12 1.51 -13.19
C ILE A 188 15.35 0.35 -14.16
N ILE A 189 16.42 -0.36 -13.95
CA ILE A 189 16.66 -1.68 -14.54
C ILE A 189 16.09 -2.69 -13.56
N PRO A 190 15.17 -3.57 -13.98
CA PRO A 190 14.53 -4.52 -13.08
C PRO A 190 15.53 -5.48 -12.43
N ALA A 191 15.57 -5.47 -11.11
CA ALA A 191 16.49 -6.27 -10.30
C ALA A 191 16.01 -7.71 -10.12
N ARG A 192 16.95 -8.63 -9.90
CA ARG A 192 16.63 -10.02 -9.52
C ARG A 192 16.32 -10.06 -8.02
N TYR A 193 15.04 -9.98 -7.71
CA TYR A 193 14.56 -10.02 -6.33
C TYR A 193 13.12 -10.59 -6.28
N PRO A 194 12.79 -11.45 -5.29
CA PRO A 194 13.67 -11.95 -4.21
C PRO A 194 14.66 -13.04 -4.67
N ASP A 195 14.51 -13.54 -5.90
CA ASP A 195 15.40 -14.51 -6.53
C ASP A 195 15.37 -14.38 -8.07
N ASP A 196 16.08 -15.26 -8.78
CA ASP A 196 16.25 -15.19 -10.25
C ASP A 196 14.95 -15.38 -11.05
N ARG A 197 13.87 -15.87 -10.44
CA ARG A 197 12.56 -16.05 -11.11
C ARG A 197 11.85 -14.73 -11.33
N TYR A 198 12.22 -13.68 -10.59
CA TYR A 198 11.53 -12.40 -10.60
C TYR A 198 12.42 -11.31 -11.18
N ARG A 199 11.75 -10.36 -11.81
CA ARG A 199 12.31 -9.07 -12.19
C ARG A 199 11.49 -8.03 -11.46
N THR A 200 12.15 -7.33 -10.53
CA THR A 200 11.50 -6.37 -9.63
C THR A 200 11.85 -4.96 -10.04
N THR A 201 10.83 -4.16 -10.26
CA THR A 201 10.90 -2.72 -10.55
C THR A 201 10.37 -1.90 -9.38
N MET A 202 10.50 -0.58 -9.46
CA MET A 202 9.91 0.36 -8.49
C MET A 202 8.79 1.14 -9.15
N LEU A 203 7.62 1.12 -8.50
CA LEU A 203 6.43 1.85 -8.92
C LEU A 203 6.12 2.94 -7.91
N THR A 204 5.72 4.11 -8.39
CA THR A 204 5.51 5.32 -7.60
C THR A 204 4.13 5.92 -7.87
N TRP A 205 3.50 6.48 -6.83
CA TRP A 205 2.28 7.28 -6.91
C TRP A 205 2.56 8.68 -6.42
N ASP A 206 2.16 9.71 -7.18
CA ASP A 206 2.08 11.09 -6.71
C ASP A 206 0.60 11.44 -6.49
N GLY A 207 0.22 11.78 -5.28
CA GLY A 207 -1.15 12.11 -4.90
C GLY A 207 -1.77 13.27 -5.70
N LYS A 208 -0.95 14.10 -6.35
CA LYS A 208 -1.42 15.17 -7.22
C LYS A 208 -1.83 14.69 -8.62
N THR A 209 -1.24 13.60 -9.10
CA THR A 209 -1.36 13.18 -10.50
C THR A 209 -1.90 11.76 -10.66
N ALA A 210 -1.81 10.91 -9.65
CA ALA A 210 -2.21 9.51 -9.72
C ALA A 210 -3.67 9.32 -10.15
N ALA A 211 -4.59 10.16 -9.67
CA ALA A 211 -5.99 10.08 -10.08
C ALA A 211 -6.21 10.35 -11.59
N GLY A 212 -5.39 11.21 -12.21
CA GLY A 212 -5.43 11.48 -13.64
C GLY A 212 -4.86 10.37 -14.51
N ARG A 213 -4.02 9.50 -13.94
CA ARG A 213 -3.41 8.34 -14.62
C ARG A 213 -4.18 7.05 -14.39
N ALA A 214 -4.92 6.98 -13.30
CA ALA A 214 -5.73 5.82 -13.00
C ALA A 214 -6.75 5.52 -14.09
N THR A 215 -7.06 4.24 -14.31
CA THR A 215 -8.19 3.88 -15.16
C THR A 215 -9.47 4.52 -14.63
N GLU A 216 -10.44 4.75 -15.50
CA GLU A 216 -11.71 5.38 -15.12
C GLU A 216 -12.42 4.59 -14.00
N ASP A 217 -12.44 3.26 -14.11
CA ASP A 217 -13.04 2.40 -13.09
C ASP A 217 -12.33 2.51 -11.73
N GLN A 218 -11.01 2.47 -11.70
CA GLN A 218 -10.23 2.60 -10.46
C GLN A 218 -10.45 3.98 -9.83
N ARG A 219 -10.46 5.04 -10.64
CA ARG A 219 -10.73 6.41 -10.15
C ARG A 219 -12.13 6.53 -9.57
N ARG A 220 -13.16 6.05 -10.29
CA ARG A 220 -14.55 6.06 -9.84
C ARG A 220 -14.73 5.32 -8.52
N LEU A 221 -14.16 4.12 -8.41
CA LEU A 221 -14.21 3.32 -7.20
C LEU A 221 -13.51 4.03 -6.03
N PHE A 222 -12.30 4.53 -6.24
CA PHE A 222 -11.55 5.25 -5.22
C PHE A 222 -12.31 6.48 -4.68
N GLU A 223 -12.89 7.31 -5.57
CA GLU A 223 -13.66 8.50 -5.17
C GLU A 223 -14.89 8.13 -4.33
N ARG A 224 -15.57 7.04 -4.68
CA ARG A 224 -16.73 6.52 -3.94
C ARG A 224 -16.32 5.99 -2.58
N GLU A 225 -15.29 5.15 -2.54
CA GLU A 225 -14.72 4.57 -1.33
C GLU A 225 -14.28 5.65 -0.35
N PHE A 226 -13.63 6.70 -0.87
CA PHE A 226 -13.18 7.82 -0.06
C PHE A 226 -14.34 8.61 0.55
N ARG A 227 -15.39 8.88 -0.22
CA ARG A 227 -16.60 9.55 0.31
C ARG A 227 -17.25 8.73 1.43
N THR A 228 -17.39 7.42 1.23
CA THR A 228 -17.97 6.53 2.23
C THR A 228 -17.13 6.48 3.51
N ALA A 229 -15.82 6.35 3.38
CA ALA A 229 -14.90 6.24 4.51
C ALA A 229 -14.82 7.53 5.35
N THR A 230 -14.99 8.69 4.74
CA THR A 230 -14.91 10.01 5.41
C THR A 230 -16.25 10.52 5.92
N GLY A 231 -17.33 9.76 5.73
CA GLY A 231 -18.69 10.19 6.13
C GLY A 231 -19.23 11.34 5.30
N THR A 232 -18.63 11.68 4.17
CA THR A 232 -19.10 12.70 3.24
C THR A 232 -20.13 12.08 2.29
N GLU A 233 -21.23 11.56 2.83
CA GLU A 233 -22.36 11.16 2.02
C GLU A 233 -22.97 12.41 1.36
N VAL A 234 -23.03 12.38 0.03
CA VAL A 234 -23.90 13.30 -0.69
C VAL A 234 -25.34 12.82 -0.45
N PRO A 235 -26.24 13.68 0.11
CA PRO A 235 -27.64 13.29 0.28
C PRO A 235 -28.24 12.97 -1.08
N GLY A 236 -28.71 11.76 -1.24
CA GLY A 236 -29.75 11.28 -2.13
C GLY A 236 -29.80 11.79 -3.57
N THR A 237 -29.43 10.93 -4.49
CA THR A 237 -30.22 10.75 -5.70
C THR A 237 -30.99 9.43 -5.56
N ARG A 238 -32.26 9.56 -5.20
CA ARG A 238 -33.27 8.53 -5.40
C ARG A 238 -33.61 8.42 -6.89
#